data_0a3b40f19d42957e3cba32252bde3948
#
_entry.id   0a3b40f19d42957e3cba32252bde3948
#
_cell.length_a   1.000
_cell.length_b   1.000
_cell.length_c   1.000
_cell.angle_alpha   90.00
_cell.angle_beta   90.00
_cell.angle_gamma   90.00
#
_symmetry.space_group_name_H-M   'P 1'
#
loop_
_entity.id
_entity.type
_entity.pdbx_description
1 polymer ?
#
loop_
_entity_poly.entity_id
_entity_poly.type
_entity_poly.pdbx_seq_one_letter_code
_entity_poly.pdbx_strand_id
1 'polypeptide(L)'
;MNILLIATNRHGRYMTNIQAQPLPIGLAYIAGYLDPERHTTKMLDLMFADDYLGDVERAMKDFQPGLVGLSIRNLDNGSNLNPQSVLPITKQVTDLIRSISQATIVCGGPAFSILPYECFDYIGPDMGITGSGGDSFSDLADRLERGESYKDLPGLVYRADDKIIVTEQQMTTGVMKPPRLEDLDLDRYSEAGFGIGVITKWFGNQTPSRSAPSSDKDRQNLRPFEEVVAEVKDLRHRLGLSKFFFIANGFNVPPDHAKSFCQALIDSDLEIEWNTGLVPRSCDQELIGLMKEAGCGLVIIGDLVVDAHDPEDLSVRLDQMLQVCRLCEKGDLPYTVGQTFGAPGETRETVERKLVFLRDINPAVANLRVGIRMLPGSRSTEQARSDGQIFDDGDLIHPTFYVAESVKDWIVGHLQNEASQRSSWSVD
;
A
#
# COMPACT_ATOMS: atom_id res chain seq x y z
N MET A 1 26.96 13.30 1.68
CA MET A 1 26.15 14.16 2.61
C MET A 1 25.40 13.31 3.63
N ASN A 2 24.86 13.90 4.72
CA ASN A 2 23.96 13.22 5.64
C ASN A 2 22.52 13.26 5.10
N ILE A 3 21.84 12.11 5.03
CA ILE A 3 20.47 11.95 4.52
C ILE A 3 19.61 11.31 5.61
N LEU A 4 18.55 12.00 6.05
CA LEU A 4 17.59 11.46 7.00
C LEU A 4 16.31 11.07 6.25
N LEU A 5 15.94 9.81 6.33
CA LEU A 5 14.71 9.27 5.75
C LEU A 5 13.67 9.10 6.86
N ILE A 6 12.50 9.72 6.73
CA ILE A 6 11.46 9.70 7.76
C ILE A 6 10.20 9.03 7.21
N ALA A 7 9.75 7.96 7.86
CA ALA A 7 8.44 7.37 7.64
C ALA A 7 7.40 8.10 8.50
N THR A 8 6.57 8.93 7.87
CA THR A 8 5.56 9.74 8.58
C THR A 8 4.28 8.97 8.88
N ASN A 9 4.23 7.69 8.51
CA ASN A 9 3.06 6.86 8.58
C ASN A 9 2.80 6.37 10.01
N ARG A 10 1.69 6.79 10.59
CA ARG A 10 1.20 6.37 11.92
C ARG A 10 -0.21 5.77 11.85
N HIS A 11 -0.73 5.54 10.65
CA HIS A 11 -2.12 5.13 10.47
C HIS A 11 -2.44 3.77 11.10
N GLY A 12 -1.48 2.85 11.18
CA GLY A 12 -1.67 1.57 11.86
C GLY A 12 -2.09 1.71 13.33
N ARG A 13 -1.79 2.83 13.98
CA ARG A 13 -2.29 3.14 15.33
C ARG A 13 -3.77 3.52 15.37
N TYR A 14 -4.35 3.89 14.22
CA TYR A 14 -5.73 4.34 14.09
C TYR A 14 -6.65 3.28 13.46
N MET A 15 -6.09 2.20 12.94
CA MET A 15 -6.86 1.10 12.36
C MET A 15 -7.24 0.12 13.48
N THR A 16 -8.43 0.28 14.03
CA THR A 16 -8.93 -0.50 15.17
C THR A 16 -9.14 -1.98 14.84
N ASN A 17 -9.38 -2.33 13.57
CA ASN A 17 -9.75 -3.67 13.12
C ASN A 17 -8.62 -4.42 12.41
N ILE A 18 -7.51 -3.77 12.11
CA ILE A 18 -6.33 -4.39 11.49
C ILE A 18 -5.16 -4.17 12.44
N GLN A 19 -4.76 -5.21 13.14
CA GLN A 19 -3.61 -5.16 14.04
C GLN A 19 -2.26 -5.06 13.31
N ALA A 20 -2.26 -5.25 12.00
CA ALA A 20 -1.06 -5.20 11.19
C ALA A 20 -0.55 -3.77 11.02
N GLN A 21 0.64 -3.54 11.52
CA GLN A 21 1.37 -2.30 11.33
C GLN A 21 2.32 -2.48 10.14
N PRO A 22 2.16 -1.69 9.06
CA PRO A 22 2.98 -1.88 7.87
C PRO A 22 4.37 -1.27 8.06
N LEU A 23 5.40 -2.10 7.93
CA LEU A 23 6.80 -1.67 7.87
C LEU A 23 6.97 -0.63 6.74
N PRO A 24 7.79 0.43 6.92
CA PRO A 24 8.09 1.40 5.86
C PRO A 24 9.06 0.84 4.80
N ILE A 25 8.72 -0.32 4.23
CA ILE A 25 9.58 -1.07 3.31
C ILE A 25 9.98 -0.26 2.08
N GLY A 26 9.10 0.58 1.53
CA GLY A 26 9.46 1.46 0.41
C GLY A 26 10.60 2.40 0.75
N LEU A 27 10.63 2.94 1.98
CA LEU A 27 11.71 3.80 2.45
C LEU A 27 13.01 3.02 2.66
N ALA A 28 12.92 1.78 3.14
CA ALA A 28 14.07 0.89 3.29
C ALA A 28 14.71 0.54 1.94
N TYR A 29 13.90 0.35 0.88
CA TYR A 29 14.43 0.21 -0.48
C TYR A 29 15.10 1.51 -0.95
N ILE A 30 14.51 2.68 -0.74
CA ILE A 30 15.16 3.97 -1.06
C ILE A 30 16.53 4.06 -0.40
N ALA A 31 16.65 3.69 0.89
CA ALA A 31 17.91 3.64 1.59
C ALA A 31 18.93 2.69 0.95
N GLY A 32 18.48 1.58 0.37
CA GLY A 32 19.32 0.63 -0.36
C GLY A 32 19.89 1.15 -1.68
N TYR A 33 19.23 2.15 -2.30
CA TYR A 33 19.75 2.79 -3.52
C TYR A 33 20.83 3.83 -3.26
N LEU A 34 20.95 4.35 -2.04
CA LEU A 34 21.94 5.35 -1.67
C LEU A 34 23.33 4.72 -1.51
N ASP A 35 24.32 5.33 -2.15
CA ASP A 35 25.72 4.87 -2.06
C ASP A 35 26.29 5.15 -0.65
N PRO A 36 26.62 4.13 0.14
CA PRO A 36 27.12 4.30 1.50
C PRO A 36 28.54 4.91 1.57
N GLU A 37 29.29 4.90 0.48
CA GLU A 37 30.62 5.56 0.42
C GLU A 37 30.47 7.08 0.28
N ARG A 38 29.34 7.55 -0.24
CA ARG A 38 29.07 8.98 -0.47
C ARG A 38 28.11 9.58 0.54
N HIS A 39 27.09 8.82 0.95
CA HIS A 39 26.02 9.32 1.80
C HIS A 39 25.92 8.53 3.10
N THR A 40 25.92 9.24 4.21
CA THR A 40 25.55 8.67 5.51
C THR A 40 24.04 8.76 5.65
N THR A 41 23.36 7.61 5.73
CA THR A 41 21.91 7.55 5.77
C THR A 41 21.43 7.04 7.11
N LYS A 42 20.39 7.68 7.67
CA LYS A 42 19.60 7.17 8.80
C LYS A 42 18.13 7.14 8.46
N MET A 43 17.40 6.16 9.01
CA MET A 43 15.94 6.13 8.95
C MET A 43 15.36 6.45 10.33
N LEU A 44 14.24 7.18 10.32
CA LEU A 44 13.40 7.47 11.49
C LEU A 44 11.97 7.03 11.17
N ASP A 45 11.49 6.05 11.91
CA ASP A 45 10.13 5.54 11.77
C ASP A 45 9.24 6.09 12.89
N LEU A 46 8.21 6.83 12.51
CA LEU A 46 7.28 7.47 13.45
C LEU A 46 6.11 6.57 13.84
N MET A 47 6.00 5.34 13.31
CA MET A 47 4.89 4.43 13.58
C MET A 47 4.68 4.21 15.10
N PHE A 48 5.76 4.00 15.80
CA PHE A 48 5.73 3.67 17.23
C PHE A 48 6.06 4.85 18.16
N ALA A 49 6.39 6.01 17.60
CA ALA A 49 6.77 7.19 18.38
C ALA A 49 5.59 7.72 19.22
N ASP A 50 5.80 7.98 20.49
CA ASP A 50 4.81 8.66 21.34
C ASP A 50 4.89 10.17 21.13
N ASP A 51 6.09 10.74 21.18
CA ASP A 51 6.41 12.14 20.85
C ASP A 51 7.15 12.23 19.52
N TYR A 52 6.43 12.06 18.41
CA TYR A 52 7.03 12.01 17.08
C TYR A 52 7.70 13.32 16.64
N LEU A 53 7.20 14.48 17.09
CA LEU A 53 7.85 15.76 16.77
C LEU A 53 9.15 15.93 17.55
N GLY A 54 9.16 15.56 18.84
CA GLY A 54 10.40 15.55 19.64
C GLY A 54 11.43 14.56 19.09
N ASP A 55 11.00 13.40 18.57
CA ASP A 55 11.92 12.44 17.92
C ASP A 55 12.52 13.03 16.64
N VAL A 56 11.72 13.73 15.81
CA VAL A 56 12.22 14.43 14.63
C VAL A 56 13.20 15.52 15.01
N GLU A 57 12.88 16.35 16.00
CA GLU A 57 13.76 17.44 16.46
C GLU A 57 15.10 16.89 16.94
N ARG A 58 15.12 15.82 17.74
CA ARG A 58 16.35 15.14 18.19
C ARG A 58 17.14 14.61 17.01
N ALA A 59 16.51 13.91 16.08
CA ALA A 59 17.16 13.35 14.90
C ALA A 59 17.79 14.43 14.03
N MET A 60 17.09 15.55 13.81
CA MET A 60 17.61 16.70 13.05
C MET A 60 18.83 17.33 13.74
N LYS A 61 18.76 17.53 15.06
CA LYS A 61 19.83 18.13 15.86
C LYS A 61 21.08 17.26 15.90
N ASP A 62 20.89 15.95 16.16
CA ASP A 62 22.01 15.02 16.38
C ASP A 62 22.68 14.58 15.07
N PHE A 63 21.91 14.45 13.99
CA PHE A 63 22.41 13.95 12.72
C PHE A 63 22.76 15.06 11.71
N GLN A 64 22.16 16.23 11.84
CA GLN A 64 22.39 17.40 10.98
C GLN A 64 22.30 17.05 9.48
N PRO A 65 21.16 16.53 8.98
CA PRO A 65 21.02 16.14 7.60
C PRO A 65 21.03 17.36 6.67
N GLY A 66 21.65 17.21 5.49
CA GLY A 66 21.53 18.15 4.38
C GLY A 66 20.33 17.88 3.50
N LEU A 67 19.85 16.63 3.52
CA LEU A 67 18.68 16.16 2.77
C LEU A 67 17.77 15.34 3.68
N VAL A 68 16.46 15.63 3.64
CA VAL A 68 15.43 14.86 4.35
C VAL A 68 14.43 14.29 3.35
N GLY A 69 14.28 12.96 3.34
CA GLY A 69 13.26 12.26 2.56
C GLY A 69 12.06 11.90 3.44
N LEU A 70 10.87 12.38 3.09
CA LEU A 70 9.61 12.04 3.78
C LEU A 70 8.81 11.04 2.96
N SER A 71 8.49 9.89 3.54
CA SER A 71 7.67 8.87 2.88
C SER A 71 6.23 8.89 3.37
N ILE A 72 5.30 9.06 2.44
CA ILE A 72 3.86 9.07 2.69
C ILE A 72 3.27 7.79 2.08
N ARG A 73 3.01 6.79 2.94
CA ARG A 73 2.50 5.51 2.47
C ARG A 73 1.02 5.57 2.09
N ASN A 74 0.20 6.21 2.90
CA ASN A 74 -1.24 6.31 2.74
C ASN A 74 -1.69 7.75 2.89
N LEU A 75 -2.76 8.15 2.18
CA LEU A 75 -3.42 9.45 2.36
C LEU A 75 -4.20 9.49 3.68
N ASP A 76 -4.83 8.37 4.02
CA ASP A 76 -5.73 8.20 5.16
C ASP A 76 -5.80 6.73 5.60
N ASN A 77 -6.62 6.45 6.61
CA ASN A 77 -6.83 5.11 7.14
C ASN A 77 -7.81 4.25 6.30
N GLY A 78 -8.39 4.78 5.23
CA GLY A 78 -9.32 4.06 4.35
C GLY A 78 -10.70 3.77 4.97
N SER A 79 -11.01 4.32 6.14
CA SER A 79 -12.29 4.14 6.83
C SER A 79 -13.23 5.31 6.57
N ASN A 80 -14.44 5.02 6.10
CA ASN A 80 -15.50 6.02 5.97
C ASN A 80 -16.20 6.30 7.32
N LEU A 81 -16.24 5.32 8.20
CA LEU A 81 -16.95 5.46 9.49
C LEU A 81 -16.13 6.24 10.52
N ASN A 82 -14.81 6.23 10.39
CA ASN A 82 -13.89 6.98 11.23
C ASN A 82 -12.71 7.52 10.40
N PRO A 83 -12.95 8.46 9.49
CA PRO A 83 -11.93 8.93 8.54
C PRO A 83 -10.81 9.70 9.24
N GLN A 84 -9.57 9.30 8.99
CA GLN A 84 -8.39 9.97 9.55
C GLN A 84 -7.33 10.17 8.48
N SER A 85 -6.96 11.43 8.24
CA SER A 85 -5.89 11.80 7.31
C SER A 85 -4.51 11.62 7.94
N VAL A 86 -3.55 11.15 7.16
CA VAL A 86 -2.13 11.05 7.54
C VAL A 86 -1.35 12.33 7.16
N LEU A 87 -1.82 13.09 6.19
CA LEU A 87 -1.13 14.27 5.67
C LEU A 87 -0.83 15.37 6.71
N PRO A 88 -1.71 15.64 7.70
CA PRO A 88 -1.38 16.61 8.75
C PRO A 88 -0.11 16.26 9.55
N ILE A 89 0.18 14.97 9.75
CA ILE A 89 1.40 14.52 10.43
C ILE A 89 2.62 14.90 9.58
N THR A 90 2.58 14.58 8.28
CA THR A 90 3.68 14.91 7.36
C THR A 90 3.89 16.42 7.27
N LYS A 91 2.80 17.20 7.23
CA LYS A 91 2.90 18.67 7.22
C LYS A 91 3.54 19.20 8.51
N GLN A 92 3.13 18.74 9.69
CA GLN A 92 3.72 19.14 10.96
C GLN A 92 5.22 18.81 11.04
N VAL A 93 5.62 17.65 10.53
CA VAL A 93 7.04 17.25 10.42
C VAL A 93 7.79 18.21 9.48
N THR A 94 7.22 18.53 8.32
CA THR A 94 7.81 19.47 7.36
C THR A 94 7.96 20.88 7.98
N ASP A 95 6.91 21.39 8.61
CA ASP A 95 6.93 22.73 9.25
C ASP A 95 7.97 22.78 10.37
N LEU A 96 8.09 21.73 11.20
CA LEU A 96 9.11 21.63 12.24
C LEU A 96 10.52 21.68 11.64
N ILE A 97 10.81 20.82 10.64
CA ILE A 97 12.13 20.76 9.99
C ILE A 97 12.52 22.13 9.43
N ARG A 98 11.58 22.80 8.75
CA ARG A 98 11.83 24.17 8.21
C ARG A 98 12.11 25.20 9.29
N SER A 99 11.51 25.06 10.47
CA SER A 99 11.72 26.02 11.57
C SER A 99 13.10 25.89 12.23
N ILE A 100 13.75 24.72 12.12
CA ILE A 100 15.00 24.42 12.83
C ILE A 100 16.19 24.12 11.90
N SER A 101 15.99 24.00 10.59
CA SER A 101 17.03 23.58 9.63
C SER A 101 16.83 24.19 8.24
N GLN A 102 17.90 24.25 7.46
CA GLN A 102 17.92 24.57 6.03
C GLN A 102 18.04 23.30 5.15
N ALA A 103 17.81 22.13 5.72
CA ALA A 103 17.86 20.87 4.97
C ALA A 103 16.84 20.86 3.83
N THR A 104 17.22 20.35 2.69
CA THR A 104 16.30 20.15 1.56
C THR A 104 15.30 19.05 1.91
N ILE A 105 14.00 19.30 1.73
CA ILE A 105 12.92 18.36 2.05
C ILE A 105 12.34 17.79 0.77
N VAL A 106 12.36 16.47 0.64
CA VAL A 106 11.80 15.73 -0.51
C VAL A 106 10.69 14.79 -0.03
N CYS A 107 9.47 14.93 -0.56
CA CYS A 107 8.37 14.01 -0.29
C CYS A 107 8.27 12.92 -1.36
N GLY A 108 7.83 11.74 -0.96
CA GLY A 108 7.55 10.65 -1.88
C GLY A 108 6.65 9.59 -1.26
N GLY A 109 6.57 8.45 -1.94
CA GLY A 109 5.78 7.31 -1.51
C GLY A 109 4.46 7.16 -2.26
N PRO A 110 3.73 6.03 -2.04
CA PRO A 110 2.53 5.70 -2.81
C PRO A 110 1.43 6.75 -2.73
N ALA A 111 1.17 7.31 -1.56
CA ALA A 111 0.14 8.33 -1.37
C ALA A 111 0.47 9.64 -2.10
N PHE A 112 1.73 10.08 -2.02
CA PHE A 112 2.21 11.24 -2.76
C PHE A 112 2.07 11.06 -4.27
N SER A 113 2.32 9.85 -4.78
CA SER A 113 2.21 9.53 -6.21
C SER A 113 0.77 9.54 -6.73
N ILE A 114 -0.23 9.38 -5.87
CA ILE A 114 -1.66 9.42 -6.25
C ILE A 114 -2.15 10.85 -6.47
N LEU A 115 -1.73 11.78 -5.62
CA LEU A 115 -2.14 13.20 -5.59
C LEU A 115 -0.89 14.10 -5.49
N PRO A 116 0.00 14.10 -6.50
CA PRO A 116 1.29 14.78 -6.37
C PRO A 116 1.16 16.30 -6.27
N TYR A 117 0.23 16.91 -6.99
CA TYR A 117 0.01 18.37 -6.98
C TYR A 117 -0.54 18.82 -5.62
N GLU A 118 -1.59 18.17 -5.14
CA GLU A 118 -2.31 18.50 -3.93
C GLU A 118 -1.46 18.21 -2.69
N CYS A 119 -0.78 17.06 -2.66
CA CYS A 119 0.14 16.73 -1.58
C CYS A 119 1.33 17.69 -1.54
N PHE A 120 1.90 18.05 -2.70
CA PHE A 120 3.00 18.99 -2.77
C PHE A 120 2.61 20.37 -2.24
N ASP A 121 1.45 20.88 -2.66
CA ASP A 121 0.96 22.19 -2.24
C ASP A 121 0.58 22.22 -0.75
N TYR A 122 -0.09 21.18 -0.26
CA TYR A 122 -0.50 21.07 1.14
C TYR A 122 0.68 20.92 2.10
N ILE A 123 1.64 20.05 1.80
CA ILE A 123 2.77 19.72 2.68
C ILE A 123 3.86 20.78 2.59
N GLY A 124 4.10 21.34 1.41
CA GLY A 124 5.10 22.35 1.13
C GLY A 124 6.56 21.88 1.19
N PRO A 125 6.93 20.71 0.63
CA PRO A 125 8.33 20.31 0.52
C PRO A 125 9.06 21.18 -0.53
N ASP A 126 10.39 21.03 -0.63
CA ASP A 126 11.17 21.66 -1.71
C ASP A 126 10.97 20.91 -3.03
N MET A 127 10.91 19.60 -2.94
CA MET A 127 10.71 18.70 -4.08
C MET A 127 9.87 17.49 -3.68
N GLY A 128 9.41 16.76 -4.69
CA GLY A 128 8.77 15.46 -4.53
C GLY A 128 9.27 14.46 -5.56
N ILE A 129 9.04 13.17 -5.31
CA ILE A 129 9.31 12.11 -6.27
C ILE A 129 8.12 11.17 -6.32
N THR A 130 7.57 10.97 -7.52
CA THR A 130 6.49 10.03 -7.81
C THR A 130 7.03 8.70 -8.35
N GLY A 131 6.25 7.63 -8.22
CA GLY A 131 6.62 6.29 -8.71
C GLY A 131 7.53 5.52 -7.75
N SER A 132 8.38 4.66 -8.29
CA SER A 132 9.28 3.79 -7.49
C SER A 132 10.38 4.53 -6.76
N GLY A 133 10.81 5.66 -7.28
CA GLY A 133 11.67 6.65 -6.63
C GLY A 133 13.12 6.27 -6.32
N GLY A 134 13.52 5.00 -6.36
CA GLY A 134 14.85 4.56 -5.92
C GLY A 134 16.00 5.23 -6.67
N ASP A 135 16.04 5.04 -7.98
CA ASP A 135 17.06 5.65 -8.84
C ASP A 135 16.97 7.19 -8.81
N SER A 136 15.75 7.74 -8.95
CA SER A 136 15.56 9.20 -8.98
C SER A 136 15.96 9.89 -7.67
N PHE A 137 15.71 9.27 -6.51
CA PHE A 137 16.11 9.84 -5.23
C PHE A 137 17.62 9.76 -5.02
N SER A 138 18.26 8.65 -5.42
CA SER A 138 19.71 8.49 -5.38
C SER A 138 20.41 9.51 -6.27
N ASP A 139 19.94 9.64 -7.53
CA ASP A 139 20.48 10.63 -8.47
C ASP A 139 20.25 12.05 -7.99
N LEU A 140 19.10 12.34 -7.37
CA LEU A 140 18.80 13.65 -6.78
C LEU A 140 19.79 13.98 -5.66
N ALA A 141 20.05 13.04 -4.74
CA ALA A 141 20.99 13.22 -3.65
C ALA A 141 22.40 13.51 -4.16
N ASP A 142 22.83 12.77 -5.18
CA ASP A 142 24.10 12.93 -5.84
C ASP A 142 24.27 14.29 -6.52
N ARG A 143 23.25 14.74 -7.24
CA ARG A 143 23.25 16.04 -7.94
C ARG A 143 23.19 17.21 -6.98
N LEU A 144 22.41 17.10 -5.91
CA LEU A 144 22.36 18.13 -4.86
C LEU A 144 23.72 18.30 -4.18
N GLU A 145 24.41 17.20 -3.87
CA GLU A 145 25.75 17.24 -3.27
C GLU A 145 26.77 17.92 -4.18
N ARG A 146 26.67 17.71 -5.51
CA ARG A 146 27.56 18.29 -6.52
C ARG A 146 27.14 19.68 -7.01
N GLY A 147 25.97 20.16 -6.61
CA GLY A 147 25.41 21.41 -7.11
C GLY A 147 25.00 21.36 -8.59
N GLU A 148 24.65 20.16 -9.09
CA GLU A 148 24.25 19.91 -10.46
C GLU A 148 22.72 20.11 -10.67
N SER A 149 22.31 20.30 -11.93
CA SER A 149 20.88 20.38 -12.28
C SER A 149 20.20 19.04 -12.10
N TYR A 150 18.96 19.04 -11.55
CA TYR A 150 18.16 17.86 -11.28
C TYR A 150 16.78 17.88 -11.95
N LYS A 151 16.44 18.96 -12.69
CA LYS A 151 15.08 19.18 -13.23
C LYS A 151 14.65 18.19 -14.31
N ASP A 152 15.57 17.38 -14.82
CA ASP A 152 15.35 16.34 -15.81
C ASP A 152 15.11 14.95 -15.18
N LEU A 153 15.19 14.83 -13.84
CA LEU A 153 14.99 13.55 -13.18
C LEU A 153 13.57 13.01 -13.37
N PRO A 154 13.41 11.70 -13.64
CA PRO A 154 12.10 11.08 -13.82
C PRO A 154 11.25 11.14 -12.55
N GLY A 155 9.97 11.47 -12.71
CA GLY A 155 9.02 11.52 -11.61
C GLY A 155 9.24 12.65 -10.60
N LEU A 156 10.13 13.59 -10.91
CA LEU A 156 10.40 14.73 -10.03
C LEU A 156 9.20 15.68 -10.01
N VAL A 157 8.88 16.17 -8.80
CA VAL A 157 7.89 17.23 -8.55
C VAL A 157 8.60 18.42 -7.95
N TYR A 158 8.43 19.59 -8.54
CA TYR A 158 9.05 20.82 -8.05
C TYR A 158 8.23 22.06 -8.46
N ARG A 159 8.46 23.18 -7.80
CA ARG A 159 7.82 24.45 -8.14
C ARG A 159 8.72 25.28 -9.05
N ALA A 160 8.17 25.78 -10.15
CA ALA A 160 8.80 26.73 -11.04
C ALA A 160 7.78 27.81 -11.42
N ASP A 161 8.12 29.08 -11.20
CA ASP A 161 7.28 30.25 -11.56
C ASP A 161 5.81 30.07 -11.12
N ASP A 162 5.58 29.78 -9.85
CA ASP A 162 4.26 29.53 -9.24
C ASP A 162 3.49 28.29 -9.76
N LYS A 163 4.11 27.48 -10.62
CA LYS A 163 3.52 26.23 -11.12
C LYS A 163 4.22 25.02 -10.52
N ILE A 164 3.43 24.02 -10.19
CA ILE A 164 3.96 22.70 -9.82
C ILE A 164 4.20 21.93 -11.12
N ILE A 165 5.43 21.49 -11.32
CA ILE A 165 5.86 20.67 -12.46
C ILE A 165 6.04 19.24 -11.97
N VAL A 166 5.48 18.30 -12.72
CA VAL A 166 5.69 16.87 -12.52
C VAL A 166 6.33 16.33 -13.80
N THR A 167 7.56 15.84 -13.70
CA THR A 167 8.25 15.23 -14.85
C THR A 167 7.70 13.84 -15.14
N GLU A 168 7.86 13.38 -16.37
CA GLU A 168 7.42 12.04 -16.76
C GLU A 168 8.11 10.97 -15.92
N GLN A 169 7.34 9.99 -15.45
CA GLN A 169 7.88 8.85 -14.72
C GLN A 169 8.50 7.85 -15.71
N GLN A 170 9.58 7.23 -15.31
CA GLN A 170 10.14 6.08 -16.04
C GLN A 170 9.89 4.80 -15.26
N MET A 171 9.60 3.71 -15.97
CA MET A 171 9.53 2.39 -15.35
C MET A 171 10.95 1.96 -14.94
N THR A 172 11.11 1.59 -13.69
CA THR A 172 12.34 0.94 -13.25
C THR A 172 12.41 -0.45 -13.88
N THR A 173 13.43 -0.70 -14.68
CA THR A 173 13.64 -1.99 -15.38
C THR A 173 14.88 -2.73 -14.88
N GLY A 174 15.55 -2.20 -13.88
CA GLY A 174 16.78 -2.76 -13.31
C GLY A 174 16.54 -3.74 -12.16
N VAL A 175 17.61 -4.36 -11.68
CA VAL A 175 17.60 -5.16 -10.45
C VAL A 175 17.29 -4.26 -9.25
N MET A 176 16.34 -4.66 -8.43
CA MET A 176 16.00 -3.92 -7.21
C MET A 176 17.16 -4.01 -6.21
N LYS A 177 17.60 -2.88 -5.69
CA LYS A 177 18.58 -2.87 -4.62
C LYS A 177 17.98 -3.45 -3.34
N PRO A 178 18.73 -4.25 -2.56
CA PRO A 178 18.18 -4.81 -1.32
C PRO A 178 17.81 -3.69 -0.32
N PRO A 179 16.75 -3.90 0.47
CA PRO A 179 16.32 -2.91 1.44
C PRO A 179 17.29 -2.84 2.62
N ARG A 180 17.48 -1.63 3.16
CA ARG A 180 18.21 -1.43 4.44
C ARG A 180 17.20 -1.37 5.57
N LEU A 181 17.25 -2.35 6.46
CA LEU A 181 16.27 -2.53 7.55
C LEU A 181 16.87 -2.29 8.94
N GLU A 182 18.17 -2.02 9.04
CA GLU A 182 18.94 -2.00 10.27
C GLU A 182 18.51 -0.89 11.25
N ASP A 183 17.90 0.18 10.76
CA ASP A 183 17.41 1.29 11.57
C ASP A 183 15.95 1.08 12.07
N LEU A 184 15.31 -0.03 11.69
CA LEU A 184 13.91 -0.30 11.98
C LEU A 184 13.75 -1.30 13.14
N ASP A 185 12.73 -1.11 13.97
CA ASP A 185 12.38 -2.02 15.06
C ASP A 185 11.63 -3.25 14.51
N LEU A 186 12.40 -4.19 13.94
CA LEU A 186 11.87 -5.35 13.24
C LEU A 186 11.12 -6.30 14.17
N ASP A 187 11.47 -6.37 15.46
CA ASP A 187 10.82 -7.23 16.44
C ASP A 187 9.36 -6.76 16.64
N ARG A 188 9.14 -5.46 16.82
CA ARG A 188 7.79 -4.91 16.95
C ARG A 188 6.94 -5.14 15.71
N TYR A 189 7.53 -5.05 14.51
CA TYR A 189 6.82 -5.35 13.27
C TYR A 189 6.52 -6.84 13.09
N SER A 190 7.41 -7.72 13.53
CA SER A 190 7.20 -9.18 13.50
C SER A 190 6.09 -9.61 14.46
N GLU A 191 5.99 -8.98 15.64
CA GLU A 191 4.94 -9.23 16.63
C GLU A 191 3.58 -8.69 16.16
N ALA A 192 3.56 -7.60 15.40
CA ALA A 192 2.34 -6.90 14.96
C ALA A 192 1.58 -7.57 13.79
N GLY A 193 1.94 -8.79 13.40
CA GLY A 193 1.02 -9.71 12.72
C GLY A 193 1.29 -10.10 11.28
N PHE A 194 1.66 -9.22 10.33
CA PHE A 194 1.78 -9.65 8.91
C PHE A 194 3.20 -10.00 8.46
N GLY A 195 4.20 -9.72 9.29
CA GLY A 195 5.60 -9.93 8.91
C GLY A 195 6.20 -8.80 8.08
N ILE A 196 7.43 -9.03 7.64
CA ILE A 196 8.22 -8.04 6.90
C ILE A 196 7.80 -8.02 5.44
N GLY A 197 7.47 -6.84 4.93
CA GLY A 197 7.07 -6.68 3.54
C GLY A 197 8.22 -6.96 2.56
N VAL A 198 7.95 -7.75 1.52
CA VAL A 198 8.85 -7.95 0.38
C VAL A 198 8.08 -7.67 -0.90
N ILE A 199 8.61 -6.78 -1.74
CA ILE A 199 7.97 -6.39 -2.98
C ILE A 199 8.20 -7.49 -4.03
N THR A 200 7.12 -8.06 -4.56
CA THR A 200 7.17 -9.11 -5.61
C THR A 200 6.80 -8.60 -6.99
N LYS A 201 6.24 -7.39 -7.07
CA LYS A 201 5.87 -6.74 -8.33
C LYS A 201 6.29 -5.28 -8.30
N TRP A 202 6.81 -4.79 -9.41
CA TRP A 202 7.08 -3.37 -9.58
C TRP A 202 5.77 -2.57 -9.53
N PHE A 203 5.77 -1.50 -8.77
CA PHE A 203 4.68 -0.53 -8.82
C PHE A 203 4.91 0.35 -10.06
N GLY A 204 4.26 0.00 -11.17
CA GLY A 204 4.26 0.85 -12.36
C GLY A 204 3.37 2.08 -12.18
N ASN A 205 3.41 3.00 -13.15
CA ASN A 205 2.67 4.28 -13.24
C ASN A 205 1.13 4.15 -13.22
N GLN A 206 0.60 3.09 -12.71
CA GLN A 206 -0.84 2.99 -12.61
C GLN A 206 -1.28 3.69 -11.34
N THR A 207 -1.96 4.84 -11.50
CA THR A 207 -3.07 5.14 -10.59
C THR A 207 -3.69 3.82 -10.18
N PRO A 208 -4.10 3.64 -8.93
CA PRO A 208 -4.80 2.43 -8.49
C PRO A 208 -6.14 2.32 -9.24
N SER A 209 -6.06 2.28 -10.58
CA SER A 209 -7.14 1.85 -11.43
C SER A 209 -7.34 0.40 -11.04
N ARG A 210 -8.36 0.18 -10.24
CA ARG A 210 -8.87 -1.14 -9.88
C ARG A 210 -9.54 -1.84 -11.07
N SER A 211 -9.28 -1.37 -12.30
CA SER A 211 -9.58 -2.10 -13.52
C SER A 211 -8.79 -3.41 -13.49
N ALA A 212 -9.48 -4.47 -13.82
CA ALA A 212 -8.92 -5.83 -13.85
C ALA A 212 -7.55 -5.82 -14.57
N PRO A 213 -6.47 -6.31 -13.90
CA PRO A 213 -5.15 -6.38 -14.54
C PRO A 213 -5.28 -7.13 -15.88
N SER A 214 -4.72 -6.57 -16.95
CA SER A 214 -4.61 -7.30 -18.22
C SER A 214 -3.39 -8.21 -18.14
N SER A 215 -3.50 -9.45 -18.62
CA SER A 215 -2.45 -10.48 -18.52
C SER A 215 -1.06 -10.02 -18.98
N ASP A 216 -0.98 -9.15 -19.97
CA ASP A 216 0.30 -8.69 -20.53
C ASP A 216 0.94 -7.56 -19.71
N LYS A 217 0.16 -6.65 -19.14
CA LYS A 217 0.67 -5.60 -18.25
C LYS A 217 1.11 -6.17 -16.90
N ASP A 218 0.45 -7.21 -16.42
CA ASP A 218 0.83 -7.89 -15.18
C ASP A 218 2.19 -8.57 -15.30
N ARG A 219 2.50 -9.16 -16.47
CA ARG A 219 3.81 -9.80 -16.73
C ARG A 219 4.96 -8.78 -16.78
N GLN A 220 4.71 -7.55 -17.26
CA GLN A 220 5.74 -6.51 -17.37
C GLN A 220 6.19 -5.97 -16.01
N ASN A 221 5.37 -6.13 -14.97
CA ASN A 221 5.63 -5.59 -13.64
C ASN A 221 6.12 -6.65 -12.64
N LEU A 222 6.40 -7.87 -13.08
CA LEU A 222 6.88 -8.93 -12.18
C LEU A 222 8.36 -8.73 -11.86
N ARG A 223 8.72 -8.81 -10.59
CA ARG A 223 10.10 -9.10 -10.22
C ARG A 223 10.40 -10.56 -10.53
N PRO A 224 11.58 -10.89 -11.07
CA PRO A 224 12.03 -12.28 -11.16
C PRO A 224 11.91 -12.94 -9.78
N PHE A 225 11.23 -14.08 -9.71
CA PHE A 225 11.02 -14.76 -8.42
C PHE A 225 12.34 -15.21 -7.80
N GLU A 226 13.34 -15.51 -8.59
CA GLU A 226 14.70 -15.86 -8.14
C GLU A 226 15.33 -14.72 -7.32
N GLU A 227 15.14 -13.46 -7.74
CA GLU A 227 15.62 -12.30 -7.01
C GLU A 227 14.87 -12.12 -5.69
N VAL A 228 13.56 -12.36 -5.68
CA VAL A 228 12.73 -12.27 -4.47
C VAL A 228 13.12 -13.37 -3.48
N VAL A 229 13.31 -14.60 -3.93
CA VAL A 229 13.76 -15.71 -3.08
C VAL A 229 15.17 -15.45 -2.53
N ALA A 230 16.07 -14.91 -3.35
CA ALA A 230 17.42 -14.52 -2.90
C ALA A 230 17.36 -13.43 -1.82
N GLU A 231 16.49 -12.42 -1.97
CA GLU A 231 16.27 -11.38 -0.97
C GLU A 231 15.72 -11.96 0.33
N VAL A 232 14.71 -12.81 0.28
CA VAL A 232 14.15 -13.49 1.46
C VAL A 232 15.22 -14.31 2.17
N LYS A 233 16.05 -15.02 1.41
CA LYS A 233 17.16 -15.80 1.94
C LYS A 233 18.21 -14.93 2.65
N ASP A 234 18.56 -13.79 2.07
CA ASP A 234 19.48 -12.82 2.70
C ASP A 234 18.88 -12.28 4.00
N LEU A 235 17.61 -11.83 3.98
CA LEU A 235 16.92 -11.32 5.14
C LEU A 235 16.80 -12.38 6.27
N ARG A 236 16.52 -13.63 5.90
CA ARG A 236 16.47 -14.76 6.84
C ARG A 236 17.83 -15.00 7.49
N HIS A 237 18.91 -15.03 6.71
CA HIS A 237 20.25 -15.34 7.21
C HIS A 237 20.89 -14.16 7.97
N ARG A 238 20.75 -12.94 7.44
CA ARG A 238 21.41 -11.74 8.00
C ARG A 238 20.70 -11.18 9.22
N LEU A 239 19.34 -11.21 9.22
CA LEU A 239 18.51 -10.58 10.25
C LEU A 239 17.66 -11.57 11.06
N GLY A 240 17.74 -12.87 10.77
CA GLY A 240 16.97 -13.88 11.49
C GLY A 240 15.45 -13.86 11.21
N LEU A 241 15.00 -13.10 10.20
CA LEU A 241 13.58 -12.93 9.90
C LEU A 241 12.95 -14.23 9.37
N SER A 242 11.77 -14.58 9.88
CA SER A 242 11.05 -15.79 9.46
C SER A 242 9.61 -15.53 9.03
N LYS A 243 9.08 -14.30 9.22
CA LYS A 243 7.73 -13.93 8.85
C LYS A 243 7.75 -12.83 7.79
N PHE A 244 7.10 -13.10 6.65
CA PHE A 244 7.10 -12.19 5.50
C PHE A 244 5.69 -11.88 5.01
N PHE A 245 5.53 -10.72 4.39
CA PHE A 245 4.35 -10.37 3.62
C PHE A 245 4.76 -10.08 2.17
N PHE A 246 4.39 -10.95 1.23
CA PHE A 246 4.66 -10.72 -0.17
C PHE A 246 3.69 -9.69 -0.74
N ILE A 247 4.23 -8.49 -1.01
CA ILE A 247 3.46 -7.35 -1.49
C ILE A 247 3.24 -7.50 -2.99
N ALA A 248 2.01 -7.86 -3.36
CA ALA A 248 1.56 -7.99 -4.73
C ALA A 248 0.11 -7.52 -4.89
N ASN A 249 -0.19 -6.85 -5.99
CA ASN A 249 -1.57 -6.61 -6.41
C ASN A 249 -2.14 -7.88 -7.07
N GLY A 250 -2.46 -8.90 -6.25
CA GLY A 250 -2.83 -10.23 -6.70
C GLY A 250 -1.61 -11.12 -6.96
N PHE A 251 -1.17 -11.83 -5.93
CA PHE A 251 -0.04 -12.77 -5.99
C PHE A 251 -0.24 -13.85 -7.06
N ASN A 252 -1.46 -14.34 -7.19
CA ASN A 252 -1.87 -15.39 -8.11
C ASN A 252 -2.00 -14.97 -9.59
N VAL A 253 -1.55 -13.79 -9.97
CA VAL A 253 -1.62 -13.32 -11.37
C VAL A 253 -0.25 -12.85 -11.84
N PRO A 254 0.32 -13.51 -12.87
CA PRO A 254 -0.17 -14.70 -13.56
C PRO A 254 0.06 -16.00 -12.74
N PRO A 255 -0.80 -17.01 -12.89
CA PRO A 255 -0.75 -18.21 -12.04
C PRO A 255 0.54 -19.04 -12.20
N ASP A 256 1.07 -19.12 -13.42
CA ASP A 256 2.31 -19.86 -13.70
C ASP A 256 3.51 -19.27 -12.92
N HIS A 257 3.59 -17.94 -12.87
CA HIS A 257 4.63 -17.25 -12.09
C HIS A 257 4.47 -17.50 -10.59
N ALA A 258 3.22 -17.46 -10.08
CA ALA A 258 2.93 -17.75 -8.68
C ALA A 258 3.30 -19.20 -8.30
N LYS A 259 2.99 -20.18 -9.17
CA LYS A 259 3.36 -21.58 -8.95
C LYS A 259 4.89 -21.77 -8.97
N SER A 260 5.58 -21.15 -9.94
CA SER A 260 7.04 -21.21 -10.01
C SER A 260 7.71 -20.55 -8.79
N PHE A 261 7.15 -19.44 -8.31
CA PHE A 261 7.62 -18.78 -7.10
C PHE A 261 7.45 -19.67 -5.85
N CYS A 262 6.27 -20.27 -5.66
CA CYS A 262 6.05 -21.22 -4.56
C CYS A 262 7.01 -22.41 -4.64
N GLN A 263 7.21 -22.99 -5.83
CA GLN A 263 8.16 -24.09 -6.01
C GLN A 263 9.59 -23.67 -5.66
N ALA A 264 10.03 -22.48 -6.08
CA ALA A 264 11.35 -21.96 -5.73
C ALA A 264 11.54 -21.73 -4.22
N LEU A 265 10.47 -21.33 -3.49
CA LEU A 265 10.51 -21.27 -2.03
C LEU A 265 10.64 -22.67 -1.40
N ILE A 266 9.89 -23.66 -1.88
CA ILE A 266 9.98 -25.07 -1.42
C ILE A 266 11.40 -25.60 -1.65
N ASP A 267 11.91 -25.43 -2.87
CA ASP A 267 13.25 -25.91 -3.24
C ASP A 267 14.39 -25.22 -2.46
N SER A 268 14.12 -24.02 -1.92
CA SER A 268 15.10 -23.27 -1.13
C SER A 268 15.27 -23.77 0.30
N ASP A 269 14.37 -24.63 0.79
CA ASP A 269 14.33 -25.18 2.16
C ASP A 269 14.39 -24.07 3.25
N LEU A 270 13.77 -22.92 2.96
CA LEU A 270 13.67 -21.81 3.90
C LEU A 270 12.48 -22.05 4.83
N GLU A 271 12.77 -22.23 6.12
CA GLU A 271 11.73 -22.27 7.17
C GLU A 271 11.17 -20.87 7.40
N ILE A 272 10.18 -20.47 6.60
CA ILE A 272 9.52 -19.18 6.67
C ILE A 272 8.00 -19.34 6.72
N GLU A 273 7.33 -18.40 7.36
CA GLU A 273 5.90 -18.16 7.28
C GLU A 273 5.66 -16.90 6.45
N TRP A 274 4.69 -16.93 5.55
CA TRP A 274 4.40 -15.75 4.75
C TRP A 274 2.91 -15.60 4.44
N ASN A 275 2.51 -14.36 4.15
CA ASN A 275 1.16 -13.97 3.83
C ASN A 275 1.14 -13.15 2.53
N THR A 276 0.00 -13.11 1.85
CA THR A 276 -0.13 -12.31 0.62
C THR A 276 -1.59 -12.01 0.28
N GLY A 277 -1.81 -11.15 -0.75
CA GLY A 277 -3.11 -10.87 -1.32
C GLY A 277 -3.39 -11.69 -2.58
N LEU A 278 -4.60 -12.25 -2.68
CA LEU A 278 -5.11 -12.90 -3.89
C LEU A 278 -6.20 -12.04 -4.54
N VAL A 279 -6.24 -12.06 -5.87
CA VAL A 279 -7.43 -11.64 -6.61
C VAL A 279 -8.37 -12.83 -6.80
N PRO A 280 -9.69 -12.65 -6.80
CA PRO A 280 -10.67 -13.74 -6.86
C PRO A 280 -10.82 -14.34 -8.27
N ARG A 281 -9.70 -14.64 -8.92
CA ARG A 281 -9.61 -15.27 -10.24
C ARG A 281 -8.25 -15.96 -10.40
N SER A 282 -8.07 -16.73 -11.46
CA SER A 282 -6.77 -17.35 -11.79
C SER A 282 -6.17 -18.13 -10.63
N CYS A 283 -7.01 -18.85 -9.88
CA CYS A 283 -6.62 -19.68 -8.76
C CYS A 283 -7.14 -21.11 -8.97
N ASP A 284 -6.30 -22.10 -8.68
CA ASP A 284 -6.66 -23.50 -8.73
C ASP A 284 -6.14 -24.26 -7.48
N GLN A 285 -6.54 -25.52 -7.33
CA GLN A 285 -6.18 -26.33 -6.16
C GLN A 285 -4.69 -26.61 -6.07
N GLU A 286 -4.00 -26.68 -7.21
CA GLU A 286 -2.55 -26.89 -7.26
C GLU A 286 -1.83 -25.68 -6.66
N LEU A 287 -2.20 -24.46 -7.05
CA LEU A 287 -1.60 -23.24 -6.51
C LEU A 287 -1.81 -23.13 -4.99
N ILE A 288 -3.04 -23.40 -4.49
CA ILE A 288 -3.31 -23.39 -3.05
C ILE A 288 -2.44 -24.43 -2.32
N GLY A 289 -2.29 -25.62 -2.88
CA GLY A 289 -1.41 -26.65 -2.32
C GLY A 289 0.05 -26.21 -2.25
N LEU A 290 0.59 -25.67 -3.35
CA LEU A 290 1.96 -25.15 -3.42
C LEU A 290 2.17 -23.96 -2.45
N MET A 291 1.21 -23.06 -2.33
CA MET A 291 1.29 -21.95 -1.39
C MET A 291 1.41 -22.46 0.05
N LYS A 292 0.58 -23.41 0.43
CA LYS A 292 0.62 -24.00 1.79
C LYS A 292 1.93 -24.72 2.05
N GLU A 293 2.40 -25.56 1.11
CA GLU A 293 3.68 -26.27 1.20
C GLU A 293 4.87 -25.30 1.30
N ALA A 294 4.81 -24.16 0.60
CA ALA A 294 5.81 -23.09 0.65
C ALA A 294 5.75 -22.24 1.94
N GLY A 295 4.87 -22.54 2.89
CA GLY A 295 4.76 -21.84 4.18
C GLY A 295 3.78 -20.67 4.20
N CYS A 296 2.82 -20.58 3.26
CA CYS A 296 1.76 -19.57 3.31
C CYS A 296 0.82 -19.84 4.50
N GLY A 297 0.74 -18.87 5.43
CA GLY A 297 -0.10 -18.96 6.64
C GLY A 297 -1.48 -18.34 6.48
N LEU A 298 -1.59 -17.27 5.66
CA LEU A 298 -2.83 -16.55 5.46
C LEU A 298 -2.87 -15.86 4.09
N VAL A 299 -4.03 -15.88 3.44
CA VAL A 299 -4.26 -15.08 2.24
C VAL A 299 -5.36 -14.02 2.48
N ILE A 300 -5.16 -12.85 1.89
CA ILE A 300 -6.14 -11.77 1.89
C ILE A 300 -6.83 -11.77 0.53
N ILE A 301 -8.09 -12.18 0.49
CA ILE A 301 -8.90 -12.12 -0.72
C ILE A 301 -9.50 -10.72 -0.80
N GLY A 302 -8.92 -9.90 -1.68
CA GLY A 302 -9.34 -8.52 -1.87
C GLY A 302 -10.69 -8.44 -2.57
N ASP A 303 -11.50 -7.47 -2.12
CA ASP A 303 -12.67 -7.03 -2.85
C ASP A 303 -12.22 -6.38 -4.17
N LEU A 304 -12.64 -6.94 -5.28
CA LEU A 304 -12.73 -6.19 -6.52
C LEU A 304 -13.91 -5.27 -6.32
N VAL A 305 -13.66 -3.97 -6.13
CA VAL A 305 -14.73 -2.97 -6.03
C VAL A 305 -15.68 -3.18 -7.19
N VAL A 306 -16.81 -3.76 -6.84
CA VAL A 306 -17.85 -4.08 -7.80
C VAL A 306 -18.62 -2.80 -7.99
N ASP A 307 -18.46 -2.19 -9.18
CA ASP A 307 -19.48 -1.30 -9.68
C ASP A 307 -20.76 -2.12 -9.81
N ALA A 308 -21.69 -1.91 -8.90
CA ALA A 308 -22.94 -2.66 -8.84
C ALA A 308 -23.92 -2.30 -9.96
N HIS A 309 -23.48 -1.58 -11.00
CA HIS A 309 -24.32 -1.19 -12.14
C HIS A 309 -24.77 -2.36 -13.00
N ASP A 310 -23.99 -3.46 -12.99
CA ASP A 310 -24.33 -4.66 -13.73
C ASP A 310 -24.56 -5.83 -12.76
N PRO A 311 -25.82 -6.26 -12.56
CA PRO A 311 -26.12 -7.40 -11.70
C PRO A 311 -25.52 -8.73 -12.18
N GLU A 312 -25.26 -8.88 -13.50
CA GLU A 312 -24.60 -10.07 -14.05
C GLU A 312 -23.11 -10.06 -13.68
N ASP A 313 -22.44 -8.92 -13.82
CA ASP A 313 -21.05 -8.76 -13.41
C ASP A 313 -20.86 -9.03 -11.90
N LEU A 314 -21.79 -8.53 -11.06
CA LEU A 314 -21.78 -8.83 -9.61
C LEU A 314 -21.87 -10.33 -9.34
N SER A 315 -22.78 -11.07 -10.03
CA SER A 315 -22.90 -12.51 -9.87
C SER A 315 -21.61 -13.23 -10.23
N VAL A 316 -21.04 -12.94 -11.39
CA VAL A 316 -19.80 -13.55 -11.86
C VAL A 316 -18.65 -13.32 -10.86
N ARG A 317 -18.54 -12.13 -10.30
CA ARG A 317 -17.49 -11.81 -9.34
C ARG A 317 -17.69 -12.49 -7.99
N LEU A 318 -18.91 -12.53 -7.47
CA LEU A 318 -19.22 -13.26 -6.24
C LEU A 318 -18.95 -14.76 -6.40
N ASP A 319 -19.30 -15.34 -7.56
CA ASP A 319 -19.02 -16.75 -7.87
C ASP A 319 -17.51 -17.02 -7.93
N GLN A 320 -16.72 -16.12 -8.55
CA GLN A 320 -15.26 -16.21 -8.57
C GLN A 320 -14.67 -16.12 -7.16
N MET A 321 -15.15 -15.19 -6.33
CA MET A 321 -14.72 -15.06 -4.92
C MET A 321 -15.06 -16.34 -4.15
N LEU A 322 -16.29 -16.86 -4.29
CA LEU A 322 -16.73 -18.08 -3.66
C LEU A 322 -15.85 -19.27 -4.05
N GLN A 323 -15.52 -19.40 -5.34
CA GLN A 323 -14.63 -20.45 -5.81
C GLN A 323 -13.25 -20.39 -5.12
N VAL A 324 -12.62 -19.21 -5.02
CA VAL A 324 -11.31 -19.07 -4.36
C VAL A 324 -11.42 -19.37 -2.87
N CYS A 325 -12.47 -18.90 -2.19
CA CYS A 325 -12.72 -19.24 -0.77
C CYS A 325 -12.84 -20.75 -0.57
N ARG A 326 -13.59 -21.45 -1.44
CA ARG A 326 -13.75 -22.90 -1.37
C ARG A 326 -12.44 -23.66 -1.66
N LEU A 327 -11.60 -23.14 -2.56
CA LEU A 327 -10.26 -23.71 -2.79
C LEU A 327 -9.38 -23.57 -1.54
N CYS A 328 -9.41 -22.43 -0.86
CA CYS A 328 -8.70 -22.20 0.40
C CYS A 328 -9.22 -23.15 1.51
N GLU A 329 -10.53 -23.25 1.69
CA GLU A 329 -11.16 -24.16 2.66
C GLU A 329 -10.75 -25.62 2.41
N LYS A 330 -10.81 -26.07 1.15
CA LYS A 330 -10.41 -27.43 0.76
C LYS A 330 -8.92 -27.68 0.98
N GLY A 331 -8.07 -26.67 0.78
CA GLY A 331 -6.62 -26.74 1.00
C GLY A 331 -6.21 -26.48 2.45
N ASP A 332 -7.14 -26.23 3.36
CA ASP A 332 -6.89 -25.83 4.74
C ASP A 332 -5.91 -24.65 4.83
N LEU A 333 -6.08 -23.65 3.94
CA LEU A 333 -5.34 -22.40 3.92
C LEU A 333 -6.22 -21.28 4.49
N PRO A 334 -5.87 -20.70 5.64
CA PRO A 334 -6.62 -19.59 6.24
C PRO A 334 -6.72 -18.39 5.31
N TYR A 335 -7.88 -17.72 5.32
CA TYR A 335 -8.09 -16.53 4.50
C TYR A 335 -8.94 -15.47 5.19
N THR A 336 -8.76 -14.23 4.75
CA THR A 336 -9.65 -13.11 5.09
C THR A 336 -10.31 -12.59 3.84
N VAL A 337 -11.50 -11.99 4.00
CA VAL A 337 -12.26 -11.39 2.89
C VAL A 337 -12.58 -9.93 3.22
N GLY A 338 -12.28 -9.03 2.28
CA GLY A 338 -12.81 -7.66 2.29
C GLY A 338 -13.99 -7.56 1.34
N GLN A 339 -15.11 -6.99 1.76
CA GLN A 339 -16.26 -6.70 0.92
C GLN A 339 -16.70 -5.25 1.09
N THR A 340 -16.74 -4.51 -0.03
CA THR A 340 -17.17 -3.11 -0.04
C THR A 340 -18.67 -2.99 -0.33
N PHE A 341 -19.32 -2.10 0.38
CA PHE A 341 -20.73 -1.74 0.25
C PHE A 341 -20.88 -0.25 -0.01
N GLY A 342 -21.95 0.15 -0.70
CA GLY A 342 -22.20 1.54 -1.05
C GLY A 342 -21.59 1.99 -2.37
N ALA A 343 -21.18 1.06 -3.24
CA ALA A 343 -20.68 1.38 -4.59
C ALA A 343 -21.74 2.08 -5.45
N PRO A 344 -21.33 2.81 -6.52
CA PRO A 344 -22.26 3.33 -7.51
C PRO A 344 -23.21 2.23 -8.01
N GLY A 345 -24.53 2.50 -8.03
CA GLY A 345 -25.57 1.54 -8.41
C GLY A 345 -25.93 0.48 -7.35
N GLU A 346 -25.34 0.54 -6.15
CA GLU A 346 -25.73 -0.37 -5.06
C GLU A 346 -27.21 -0.24 -4.71
N THR A 347 -27.87 -1.36 -4.48
CA THR A 347 -29.27 -1.46 -4.08
C THR A 347 -29.43 -2.39 -2.89
N ARG A 348 -30.61 -2.44 -2.28
CA ARG A 348 -30.88 -3.42 -1.21
C ARG A 348 -30.68 -4.85 -1.67
N GLU A 349 -31.03 -5.16 -2.92
CA GLU A 349 -30.86 -6.49 -3.50
C GLU A 349 -29.39 -6.86 -3.64
N THR A 350 -28.55 -5.96 -4.17
CA THR A 350 -27.11 -6.22 -4.34
C THR A 350 -26.39 -6.33 -2.99
N VAL A 351 -26.78 -5.54 -1.99
CA VAL A 351 -26.31 -5.69 -0.60
C VAL A 351 -26.63 -7.08 -0.05
N GLU A 352 -27.89 -7.52 -0.21
CA GLU A 352 -28.29 -8.83 0.31
C GLU A 352 -27.55 -9.99 -0.41
N ARG A 353 -27.32 -9.88 -1.72
CA ARG A 353 -26.52 -10.87 -2.46
C ARG A 353 -25.10 -10.98 -1.93
N LYS A 354 -24.44 -9.86 -1.62
CA LYS A 354 -23.11 -9.82 -0.98
C LYS A 354 -23.14 -10.47 0.42
N LEU A 355 -24.19 -10.20 1.21
CA LEU A 355 -24.36 -10.80 2.52
C LEU A 355 -24.62 -12.31 2.46
N VAL A 356 -25.40 -12.77 1.49
CA VAL A 356 -25.61 -14.23 1.24
C VAL A 356 -24.28 -14.89 0.93
N PHE A 357 -23.45 -14.32 0.04
CA PHE A 357 -22.10 -14.82 -0.23
C PHE A 357 -21.26 -14.90 1.06
N LEU A 358 -21.22 -13.82 1.85
CA LEU A 358 -20.44 -13.79 3.10
C LEU A 358 -20.92 -14.81 4.14
N ARG A 359 -22.22 -15.11 4.16
CA ARG A 359 -22.79 -16.15 5.06
C ARG A 359 -22.45 -17.57 4.62
N ASP A 360 -22.14 -17.78 3.33
CA ASP A 360 -21.83 -19.09 2.74
C ASP A 360 -20.36 -19.47 2.86
N ILE A 361 -19.48 -18.58 3.30
CA ILE A 361 -18.05 -18.82 3.47
C ILE A 361 -17.63 -18.77 4.93
N ASN A 362 -16.43 -19.32 5.25
CA ASN A 362 -15.91 -19.36 6.62
C ASN A 362 -14.51 -18.69 6.73
N PRO A 363 -14.40 -17.38 6.51
CA PRO A 363 -13.13 -16.67 6.61
C PRO A 363 -12.68 -16.52 8.08
N ALA A 364 -11.36 -16.41 8.27
CA ALA A 364 -10.80 -16.03 9.57
C ALA A 364 -11.29 -14.63 9.99
N VAL A 365 -11.38 -13.69 9.03
CA VAL A 365 -11.99 -12.37 9.21
C VAL A 365 -12.72 -11.97 7.93
N ALA A 366 -13.94 -11.44 8.06
CA ALA A 366 -14.64 -10.69 7.01
C ALA A 366 -14.71 -9.21 7.39
N ASN A 367 -14.11 -8.36 6.57
CA ASN A 367 -14.16 -6.91 6.75
C ASN A 367 -15.19 -6.30 5.79
N LEU A 368 -16.28 -5.78 6.35
CA LEU A 368 -17.36 -5.14 5.64
C LEU A 368 -17.10 -3.63 5.60
N ARG A 369 -16.66 -3.12 4.46
CA ARG A 369 -16.33 -1.70 4.28
C ARG A 369 -17.52 -0.93 3.73
N VAL A 370 -17.82 0.21 4.34
CA VAL A 370 -18.87 1.12 3.87
C VAL A 370 -18.27 2.29 3.12
N GLY A 371 -18.65 2.42 1.86
CA GLY A 371 -18.18 3.50 0.99
C GLY A 371 -16.90 3.19 0.25
N ILE A 372 -16.67 3.93 -0.82
CA ILE A 372 -15.49 3.82 -1.67
C ILE A 372 -14.69 5.10 -1.55
N ARG A 373 -13.43 4.99 -1.13
CA ARG A 373 -12.49 6.12 -1.13
C ARG A 373 -12.37 6.68 -2.54
N MET A 374 -12.76 7.93 -2.71
CA MET A 374 -12.66 8.62 -4.00
C MET A 374 -11.20 8.99 -4.28
N LEU A 375 -10.71 8.59 -5.45
CA LEU A 375 -9.35 8.87 -5.93
C LEU A 375 -9.43 9.36 -7.38
N PRO A 376 -8.46 10.17 -7.86
CA PRO A 376 -8.46 10.69 -9.23
C PRO A 376 -8.66 9.58 -10.27
N GLY A 377 -9.52 9.82 -11.26
CA GLY A 377 -9.79 8.89 -12.35
C GLY A 377 -10.53 7.60 -11.96
N SER A 378 -11.02 7.48 -10.72
CA SER A 378 -11.88 6.36 -10.34
C SER A 378 -13.33 6.63 -10.76
N ARG A 379 -14.06 5.56 -11.11
CA ARG A 379 -15.49 5.67 -11.50
C ARG A 379 -16.37 6.25 -10.39
N SER A 380 -16.10 5.90 -9.13
CA SER A 380 -16.79 6.50 -7.99
C SER A 380 -16.59 8.00 -7.89
N THR A 381 -15.40 8.49 -8.24
CA THR A 381 -15.08 9.92 -8.31
C THR A 381 -15.81 10.59 -9.46
N GLU A 382 -15.85 9.99 -10.65
CA GLU A 382 -16.60 10.51 -11.80
C GLU A 382 -18.11 10.54 -11.51
N GLN A 383 -18.63 9.52 -10.83
CA GLN A 383 -20.03 9.52 -10.40
C GLN A 383 -20.31 10.63 -9.38
N ALA A 384 -19.44 10.79 -8.37
CA ALA A 384 -19.58 11.85 -7.38
C ALA A 384 -19.51 13.26 -7.99
N ARG A 385 -18.70 13.46 -9.05
CA ARG A 385 -18.71 14.72 -9.83
C ARG A 385 -20.02 14.94 -10.56
N SER A 386 -20.53 13.90 -11.21
CA SER A 386 -21.83 13.95 -11.88
C SER A 386 -22.97 14.27 -10.92
N ASP A 387 -22.89 13.76 -9.69
CA ASP A 387 -23.85 13.97 -8.62
C ASP A 387 -23.65 15.32 -7.88
N GLY A 388 -22.62 16.10 -8.22
CA GLY A 388 -22.29 17.38 -7.58
C GLY A 388 -21.78 17.26 -6.15
N GLN A 389 -21.23 16.09 -5.77
CA GLN A 389 -20.68 15.83 -4.43
C GLN A 389 -19.23 16.31 -4.29
N ILE A 390 -18.46 16.36 -5.39
CA ILE A 390 -17.12 16.93 -5.46
C ILE A 390 -17.00 17.80 -6.70
N PHE A 391 -16.10 18.79 -6.66
CA PHE A 391 -15.90 19.75 -7.74
C PHE A 391 -14.57 19.60 -8.46
N ASP A 392 -13.49 19.33 -7.72
CA ASP A 392 -12.15 19.13 -8.27
C ASP A 392 -11.34 18.09 -7.48
N ASP A 393 -10.08 17.81 -7.92
CA ASP A 393 -9.22 16.83 -7.25
C ASP A 393 -8.66 17.36 -5.91
N GLY A 394 -8.69 18.66 -5.67
CA GLY A 394 -8.35 19.26 -4.38
C GLY A 394 -9.23 18.76 -3.23
N ASP A 395 -10.49 18.41 -3.52
CA ASP A 395 -11.41 17.81 -2.54
C ASP A 395 -10.94 16.43 -2.08
N LEU A 396 -10.13 15.74 -2.92
CA LEU A 396 -9.70 14.36 -2.70
C LEU A 396 -8.50 14.23 -1.76
N ILE A 397 -7.83 15.32 -1.41
CA ILE A 397 -6.74 15.31 -0.42
C ILE A 397 -7.24 14.90 0.97
N HIS A 398 -8.51 15.19 1.27
CA HIS A 398 -9.18 14.76 2.48
C HIS A 398 -9.82 13.37 2.29
N PRO A 399 -9.98 12.56 3.34
CA PRO A 399 -10.64 11.26 3.25
C PRO A 399 -12.12 11.44 2.90
N THR A 400 -12.42 11.39 1.61
CA THR A 400 -13.75 11.59 1.02
C THR A 400 -14.22 10.28 0.39
N PHE A 401 -15.43 9.85 0.74
CA PHE A 401 -15.98 8.55 0.35
C PHE A 401 -17.29 8.70 -0.39
N TYR A 402 -17.46 7.93 -1.45
CA TYR A 402 -18.72 7.77 -2.13
C TYR A 402 -19.55 6.68 -1.46
N VAL A 403 -20.81 6.97 -1.19
CA VAL A 403 -21.82 5.99 -0.79
C VAL A 403 -23.08 6.24 -1.62
N ALA A 404 -23.57 5.20 -2.27
CA ALA A 404 -24.78 5.32 -3.12
C ALA A 404 -26.00 5.78 -2.32
N GLU A 405 -26.73 6.76 -2.86
CA GLU A 405 -27.91 7.37 -2.23
C GLU A 405 -28.98 6.34 -1.81
N SER A 406 -29.14 5.29 -2.61
CA SER A 406 -30.11 4.20 -2.37
C SER A 406 -29.88 3.39 -1.10
N VAL A 407 -28.65 3.47 -0.54
CA VAL A 407 -28.27 2.65 0.62
C VAL A 407 -27.72 3.45 1.80
N LYS A 408 -27.29 4.70 1.60
CA LYS A 408 -26.54 5.50 2.59
C LYS A 408 -27.21 5.61 3.96
N ASP A 409 -28.54 5.75 4.00
CA ASP A 409 -29.27 6.02 5.23
C ASP A 409 -29.44 4.79 6.14
N TRP A 410 -29.26 3.59 5.60
CA TRP A 410 -29.55 2.35 6.33
C TRP A 410 -28.42 1.34 6.34
N ILE A 411 -27.42 1.45 5.43
CA ILE A 411 -26.42 0.41 5.21
C ILE A 411 -25.55 0.14 6.44
N VAL A 412 -25.10 1.18 7.14
CA VAL A 412 -24.21 1.05 8.31
C VAL A 412 -24.91 0.25 9.42
N GLY A 413 -26.10 0.65 9.81
CA GLY A 413 -26.87 -0.04 10.86
C GLY A 413 -27.20 -1.49 10.47
N HIS A 414 -27.49 -1.73 9.19
CA HIS A 414 -27.78 -3.07 8.68
C HIS A 414 -26.54 -3.98 8.76
N LEU A 415 -25.37 -3.51 8.29
CA LEU A 415 -24.13 -4.29 8.36
C LEU A 415 -23.64 -4.51 9.78
N GLN A 416 -23.78 -3.52 10.67
CA GLN A 416 -23.45 -3.66 12.10
C GLN A 416 -24.33 -4.73 12.77
N ASN A 417 -25.61 -4.77 12.46
CA ASN A 417 -26.52 -5.80 12.97
C ASN A 417 -26.12 -7.20 12.46
N GLU A 418 -25.77 -7.35 11.18
CA GLU A 418 -25.26 -8.60 10.61
C GLU A 418 -23.95 -9.05 11.27
N ALA A 419 -23.01 -8.12 11.42
CA ALA A 419 -21.70 -8.40 12.02
C ALA A 419 -21.82 -8.76 13.51
N SER A 420 -22.78 -8.19 14.24
CA SER A 420 -22.98 -8.50 15.67
C SER A 420 -23.32 -9.97 15.94
N GLN A 421 -23.76 -10.70 14.93
CA GLN A 421 -24.11 -12.12 15.01
C GLN A 421 -22.90 -13.04 14.74
N ARG A 422 -21.74 -12.48 14.36
CA ARG A 422 -20.54 -13.24 13.93
C ARG A 422 -19.27 -12.59 14.44
N SER A 423 -18.54 -13.27 15.31
CA SER A 423 -17.31 -12.75 15.92
C SER A 423 -16.18 -12.50 14.92
N SER A 424 -16.20 -13.15 13.75
CA SER A 424 -15.21 -12.96 12.68
C SER A 424 -15.52 -11.82 11.71
N TRP A 425 -16.66 -11.13 11.89
CA TRP A 425 -17.05 -10.02 11.02
C TRP A 425 -16.80 -8.67 11.68
N SER A 426 -16.31 -7.72 10.91
CA SER A 426 -16.12 -6.32 11.33
C SER A 426 -16.69 -5.37 10.28
N VAL A 427 -17.16 -4.21 10.72
CA VAL A 427 -17.68 -3.14 9.84
C VAL A 427 -16.76 -1.92 9.98
N ASP A 428 -16.32 -1.38 8.83
CA ASP A 428 -15.40 -0.25 8.74
C ASP A 428 -15.84 0.79 7.68
#